data_13c81b24bdf060d9ea3e18831ce9cc84
#
_entry.id   13c81b24bdf060d9ea3e18831ce9cc84
#
_cell.length_a   1.000
_cell.length_b   1.000
_cell.length_c   1.000
_cell.angle_alpha   90.00
_cell.angle_beta   90.00
_cell.angle_gamma   90.00
#
_symmetry.space_group_name_H-M   'P 1'
#
loop_
_entity.id
_entity.type
_entity.pdbx_description
1 polymer ?
#
loop_
_entity_poly.entity_id
_entity_poly.type
_entity_poly.pdbx_seq_one_letter_code
_entity_poly.pdbx_strand_id
1 'polypeptide(L)'
;MEALRLDEGLWRWTAEHPNWENWPNHEREAREVGCVYYEAADATVLVDPLVPAGEQEAFFRHLDADVERRGLPVVILLTAAWHRRSADELAARYDARIGGELPAGVEEIPIEGADERQVAYFIRPHSALVVCEAFAVDVDGELHVAPSPALERPAEFAASLARLLELPVERLLVSHGAPVLDDARTRMAEALARRQ
;
A
#
# COMPACT_ATOMS: atom_id res chain seq x y z
N MET A 1 -2.04 -18.81 1.85
CA MET A 1 -1.88 -17.36 1.98
C MET A 1 -1.77 -16.99 3.44
N GLU A 2 -0.72 -16.31 3.83
CA GLU A 2 -0.56 -15.77 5.17
C GLU A 2 -0.98 -14.29 5.15
N ALA A 3 -2.01 -13.94 5.93
CA ALA A 3 -2.42 -12.57 6.14
C ALA A 3 -1.98 -12.14 7.54
N LEU A 4 -1.16 -11.10 7.61
CA LEU A 4 -0.69 -10.51 8.85
C LEU A 4 -1.77 -9.58 9.40
N ARG A 5 -2.34 -9.91 10.55
CA ARG A 5 -3.21 -8.99 11.27
C ARG A 5 -2.36 -7.89 11.91
N LEU A 6 -2.62 -6.66 11.54
CA LEU A 6 -1.91 -5.47 12.05
C LEU A 6 -2.65 -4.84 13.22
N ASP A 7 -3.99 -4.90 13.17
CA ASP A 7 -4.89 -4.38 14.20
C ASP A 7 -6.30 -4.99 14.00
N GLU A 8 -7.27 -4.62 14.83
CA GLU A 8 -8.67 -4.94 14.60
C GLU A 8 -9.17 -4.19 13.35
N GLY A 9 -9.66 -4.93 12.35
CA GLY A 9 -10.11 -4.33 11.09
C GLY A 9 -8.98 -3.90 10.13
N LEU A 10 -7.72 -4.24 10.40
CA LEU A 10 -6.60 -3.92 9.51
C LEU A 10 -5.68 -5.15 9.33
N TRP A 11 -5.51 -5.58 8.08
CA TRP A 11 -4.63 -6.69 7.69
C TRP A 11 -3.75 -6.33 6.49
N ARG A 12 -2.64 -7.00 6.38
CA ARG A 12 -1.77 -6.98 5.23
C ARG A 12 -1.56 -8.41 4.74
N TRP A 13 -1.61 -8.61 3.44
CA TRP A 13 -1.13 -9.84 2.81
C TRP A 13 -0.07 -9.53 1.78
N THR A 14 0.65 -10.55 1.34
CA THR A 14 1.63 -10.43 0.27
C THR A 14 1.29 -11.39 -0.87
N ALA A 15 1.70 -11.00 -2.07
CA ALA A 15 1.64 -11.83 -3.25
C ALA A 15 2.90 -11.60 -4.11
N GLU A 16 3.28 -12.58 -4.90
CA GLU A 16 4.44 -12.49 -5.78
C GLU A 16 4.27 -11.36 -6.79
N HIS A 17 5.31 -10.53 -6.94
CA HIS A 17 5.30 -9.42 -7.90
C HIS A 17 5.08 -9.95 -9.33
N PRO A 18 4.07 -9.46 -10.08
CA PRO A 18 3.66 -10.05 -11.35
C PRO A 18 4.71 -9.94 -12.47
N ASN A 19 5.67 -9.05 -12.31
CA ASN A 19 6.75 -8.82 -13.28
C ASN A 19 8.13 -8.81 -12.61
N TRP A 20 8.34 -9.69 -11.63
CA TRP A 20 9.55 -9.71 -10.81
C TRP A 20 10.83 -9.82 -11.63
N GLU A 21 10.86 -10.68 -12.64
CA GLU A 21 12.04 -10.95 -13.47
C GLU A 21 12.58 -9.70 -14.20
N ASN A 22 11.69 -8.72 -14.43
CA ASN A 22 12.02 -7.45 -15.09
C ASN A 22 12.05 -6.28 -14.11
N TRP A 23 11.92 -6.54 -12.80
CA TRP A 23 11.91 -5.49 -11.79
C TRP A 23 13.32 -4.90 -11.59
N PRO A 24 13.51 -3.58 -11.74
CA PRO A 24 14.86 -2.98 -11.70
C PRO A 24 15.60 -3.15 -10.38
N ASN A 25 14.86 -3.27 -9.27
CA ASN A 25 15.41 -3.35 -7.92
C ASN A 25 15.37 -4.76 -7.32
N HIS A 26 15.19 -5.80 -8.15
CA HIS A 26 15.02 -7.19 -7.71
C HIS A 26 16.15 -7.73 -6.82
N GLU A 27 17.35 -7.14 -6.88
CA GLU A 27 18.48 -7.53 -6.02
C GLU A 27 18.38 -7.00 -4.59
N ARG A 28 17.57 -5.95 -4.38
CA ARG A 28 17.46 -5.25 -3.09
C ARG A 28 16.10 -5.41 -2.42
N GLU A 29 15.06 -5.65 -3.19
CA GLU A 29 13.69 -5.70 -2.71
C GLU A 29 13.18 -7.13 -2.58
N ALA A 30 12.16 -7.34 -1.76
CA ALA A 30 11.50 -8.63 -1.65
C ALA A 30 10.67 -8.93 -2.91
N ARG A 31 10.59 -10.23 -3.28
CA ARG A 31 9.82 -10.69 -4.44
C ARG A 31 8.32 -10.46 -4.27
N GLU A 32 7.85 -10.48 -3.03
CA GLU A 32 6.45 -10.25 -2.71
C GLU A 32 6.15 -8.77 -2.57
N VAL A 33 4.96 -8.38 -3.03
CA VAL A 33 4.41 -7.05 -2.81
C VAL A 33 3.28 -7.07 -1.78
N GLY A 34 3.21 -6.00 -1.00
CA GLY A 34 2.21 -5.81 0.04
C GLY A 34 0.90 -5.29 -0.52
N CYS A 35 -0.19 -5.80 0.04
CA CYS A 35 -1.56 -5.36 -0.20
C CYS A 35 -2.25 -5.16 1.15
N VAL A 36 -3.21 -4.26 1.24
CA VAL A 36 -3.88 -3.92 2.50
C VAL A 36 -5.38 -4.16 2.41
N TYR A 37 -5.93 -4.75 3.47
CA TYR A 37 -7.36 -4.85 3.73
C TYR A 37 -7.69 -4.00 4.95
N TYR A 38 -8.74 -3.17 4.84
CA TYR A 38 -9.20 -2.32 5.93
C TYR A 38 -10.72 -2.34 6.05
N GLU A 39 -11.23 -2.49 7.26
CA GLU A 39 -12.66 -2.43 7.60
C GLU A 39 -13.06 -0.99 7.98
N ALA A 40 -13.35 -0.16 6.98
CA ALA A 40 -13.94 1.15 7.23
C ALA A 40 -15.37 1.02 7.78
N ALA A 41 -15.88 2.05 8.43
CA ALA A 41 -17.24 2.03 9.00
C ALA A 41 -18.33 1.88 7.91
N ASP A 42 -18.06 2.31 6.68
CA ASP A 42 -18.97 2.37 5.55
C ASP A 42 -18.57 1.52 4.35
N ALA A 43 -17.40 0.86 4.39
CA ALA A 43 -16.89 0.05 3.29
C ALA A 43 -15.92 -1.04 3.74
N THR A 44 -15.76 -2.06 2.90
CA THR A 44 -14.59 -2.95 2.92
C THR A 44 -13.58 -2.42 1.92
N VAL A 45 -12.38 -2.09 2.37
CA VAL A 45 -11.36 -1.41 1.57
C VAL A 45 -10.23 -2.35 1.22
N LEU A 46 -9.85 -2.37 -0.05
CA LEU A 46 -8.65 -3.08 -0.55
C LEU A 46 -7.70 -2.03 -1.14
N VAL A 47 -6.46 -1.99 -0.68
CA VAL A 47 -5.45 -1.09 -1.25
C VAL A 47 -4.42 -1.92 -2.02
N ASP A 48 -4.19 -1.54 -3.28
CA ASP A 48 -3.26 -2.18 -4.22
C ASP A 48 -3.41 -3.71 -4.29
N PRO A 49 -4.62 -4.26 -4.46
CA PRO A 49 -4.84 -5.69 -4.27
C PRO A 49 -4.21 -6.53 -5.39
N LEU A 50 -3.54 -7.60 -4.97
CA LEU A 50 -3.03 -8.64 -5.85
C LEU A 50 -3.46 -10.01 -5.30
N VAL A 51 -4.16 -10.78 -6.13
CA VAL A 51 -4.58 -12.15 -5.82
C VAL A 51 -3.34 -13.05 -5.88
N PRO A 52 -3.00 -13.78 -4.79
CA PRO A 52 -1.80 -14.62 -4.78
C PRO A 52 -1.88 -15.76 -5.79
N ALA A 53 -0.89 -15.86 -6.68
CA ALA A 53 -0.81 -16.95 -7.66
C ALA A 53 -0.69 -18.31 -6.95
N GLY A 54 -1.49 -19.29 -7.39
CA GLY A 54 -1.51 -20.63 -6.79
C GLY A 54 -2.31 -20.77 -5.49
N GLU A 55 -2.77 -19.66 -4.88
CA GLU A 55 -3.57 -19.67 -3.65
C GLU A 55 -4.95 -19.00 -3.81
N GLN A 56 -5.40 -18.80 -5.04
CA GLN A 56 -6.64 -18.06 -5.36
C GLN A 56 -7.87 -18.62 -4.61
N GLU A 57 -8.01 -19.94 -4.54
CA GLU A 57 -9.15 -20.56 -3.87
C GLU A 57 -9.19 -20.23 -2.36
N ALA A 58 -8.04 -20.29 -1.69
CA ALA A 58 -7.93 -19.95 -0.28
C ALA A 58 -8.15 -18.45 -0.05
N PHE A 59 -7.57 -17.61 -0.91
CA PHE A 59 -7.73 -16.17 -0.88
C PHE A 59 -9.20 -15.77 -1.01
N PHE A 60 -9.89 -16.25 -2.05
CA PHE A 60 -11.29 -15.92 -2.27
C PHE A 60 -12.21 -16.47 -1.20
N ARG A 61 -11.94 -17.66 -0.66
CA ARG A 61 -12.73 -18.21 0.45
C ARG A 61 -12.72 -17.29 1.68
N HIS A 62 -11.57 -16.69 2.01
CA HIS A 62 -11.47 -15.77 3.13
C HIS A 62 -12.09 -14.41 2.81
N LEU A 63 -11.77 -13.84 1.64
CA LEU A 63 -12.28 -12.53 1.27
C LEU A 63 -13.81 -12.55 1.04
N ASP A 64 -14.36 -13.59 0.42
CA ASP A 64 -15.81 -13.78 0.26
C ASP A 64 -16.52 -13.79 1.62
N ALA A 65 -15.98 -14.54 2.59
CA ALA A 65 -16.53 -14.61 3.95
C ALA A 65 -16.50 -13.26 4.65
N ASP A 66 -15.43 -12.49 4.49
CA ASP A 66 -15.30 -11.16 5.10
C ASP A 66 -16.25 -10.16 4.44
N VAL A 67 -16.33 -10.14 3.11
CA VAL A 67 -17.27 -9.28 2.36
C VAL A 67 -18.71 -9.60 2.75
N GLU A 68 -19.08 -10.89 2.82
CA GLU A 68 -20.41 -11.33 3.23
C GLU A 68 -20.72 -10.93 4.69
N ARG A 69 -19.80 -11.19 5.60
CA ARG A 69 -19.91 -10.81 7.03
C ARG A 69 -20.14 -9.32 7.21
N ARG A 70 -19.44 -8.50 6.43
CA ARG A 70 -19.55 -7.05 6.53
C ARG A 70 -20.81 -6.52 5.88
N GLY A 71 -21.24 -7.07 4.76
CA GLY A 71 -22.44 -6.63 4.02
C GLY A 71 -22.36 -5.16 3.57
N LEU A 72 -21.15 -4.61 3.42
CA LEU A 72 -20.88 -3.23 3.02
C LEU A 72 -20.26 -3.20 1.61
N PRO A 73 -20.36 -2.07 0.90
CA PRO A 73 -19.72 -1.91 -0.40
C PRO A 73 -18.21 -2.19 -0.32
N VAL A 74 -17.67 -2.81 -1.37
CA VAL A 74 -16.22 -2.97 -1.52
C VAL A 74 -15.65 -1.79 -2.29
N VAL A 75 -14.55 -1.24 -1.80
CA VAL A 75 -13.83 -0.13 -2.41
C VAL A 75 -12.39 -0.50 -2.63
N ILE A 76 -11.91 -0.33 -3.85
CA ILE A 76 -10.51 -0.56 -4.21
C ILE A 76 -9.81 0.78 -4.37
N LEU A 77 -8.72 0.98 -3.64
CA LEU A 77 -7.88 2.16 -3.73
C LEU A 77 -6.53 1.78 -4.34
N LEU A 78 -6.00 2.61 -5.21
CA LEU A 78 -4.72 2.40 -5.88
C LEU A 78 -3.78 3.54 -5.52
N THR A 79 -2.62 3.22 -4.96
CA THR A 79 -1.58 4.20 -4.65
C THR A 79 -0.88 4.71 -5.92
N ALA A 80 -0.92 3.91 -6.99
CA ALA A 80 -0.42 4.27 -8.31
C ALA A 80 -1.19 3.53 -9.42
N ALA A 81 -1.20 4.07 -10.64
CA ALA A 81 -1.94 3.48 -11.75
C ALA A 81 -1.45 2.07 -12.12
N TRP A 82 -0.15 1.82 -12.02
CA TRP A 82 0.45 0.49 -12.29
C TRP A 82 0.19 -0.54 -11.19
N HIS A 83 -0.35 -0.14 -10.04
CA HIS A 83 -0.86 -1.05 -9.01
C HIS A 83 -2.27 -1.57 -9.28
N ARG A 84 -2.76 -1.42 -10.51
CA ARG A 84 -4.06 -1.96 -10.91
C ARG A 84 -4.18 -3.48 -10.76
N ARG A 85 -3.10 -4.21 -10.97
CA ARG A 85 -2.91 -5.64 -10.65
C ARG A 85 -4.21 -6.46 -10.77
N SER A 86 -4.77 -6.98 -9.66
CA SER A 86 -6.03 -7.73 -9.63
C SER A 86 -7.27 -6.86 -9.38
N ALA A 87 -7.16 -5.53 -9.44
CA ALA A 87 -8.26 -4.63 -9.10
C ALA A 87 -9.51 -4.85 -9.99
N ASP A 88 -9.32 -5.09 -11.29
CA ASP A 88 -10.45 -5.30 -12.21
C ASP A 88 -11.17 -6.62 -11.95
N GLU A 89 -10.45 -7.69 -11.65
CA GLU A 89 -11.00 -8.99 -11.27
C GLU A 89 -11.83 -8.88 -9.99
N LEU A 90 -11.28 -8.22 -8.97
CA LEU A 90 -11.94 -8.02 -7.68
C LEU A 90 -13.14 -7.07 -7.80
N ALA A 91 -13.03 -6.03 -8.63
CA ALA A 91 -14.15 -5.13 -8.91
C ALA A 91 -15.29 -5.87 -9.57
N ALA A 92 -15.02 -6.72 -10.56
CA ALA A 92 -16.05 -7.53 -11.22
C ALA A 92 -16.69 -8.56 -10.28
N ARG A 93 -15.90 -9.14 -9.34
CA ARG A 93 -16.39 -10.15 -8.39
C ARG A 93 -17.32 -9.57 -7.32
N TYR A 94 -16.99 -8.42 -6.78
CA TYR A 94 -17.66 -7.83 -5.61
C TYR A 94 -18.51 -6.61 -5.95
N ASP A 95 -18.73 -6.30 -7.24
CA ASP A 95 -19.36 -5.05 -7.70
C ASP A 95 -18.69 -3.82 -7.06
N ALA A 96 -17.34 -3.89 -6.95
CA ALA A 96 -16.56 -2.90 -6.24
C ALA A 96 -16.22 -1.71 -7.13
N ARG A 97 -16.24 -0.51 -6.55
CA ARG A 97 -15.70 0.68 -7.24
C ARG A 97 -14.19 0.78 -7.07
N ILE A 98 -13.51 1.27 -8.09
CA ILE A 98 -12.07 1.58 -8.03
C ILE A 98 -11.93 3.10 -7.94
N GLY A 99 -11.35 3.58 -6.83
CA GLY A 99 -11.23 5.01 -6.53
C GLY A 99 -12.56 5.69 -6.20
N GLY A 100 -12.64 7.00 -6.45
CA GLY A 100 -13.84 7.82 -6.19
C GLY A 100 -13.89 8.36 -4.77
N GLU A 101 -15.07 8.41 -4.16
CA GLU A 101 -15.25 8.89 -2.79
C GLU A 101 -14.46 8.02 -1.79
N LEU A 102 -13.73 8.66 -0.89
CA LEU A 102 -12.91 7.95 0.08
C LEU A 102 -13.77 7.33 1.19
N PRO A 103 -13.48 6.08 1.58
CA PRO A 103 -14.13 5.44 2.73
C PRO A 103 -13.84 6.17 4.04
N ALA A 104 -14.71 5.97 5.03
CA ALA A 104 -14.58 6.59 6.34
C ALA A 104 -13.20 6.30 6.97
N GLY A 105 -12.54 7.34 7.44
CA GLY A 105 -11.24 7.27 8.09
C GLY A 105 -10.04 7.16 7.14
N VAL A 106 -10.24 7.21 5.83
CA VAL A 106 -9.16 7.22 4.82
C VAL A 106 -8.95 8.64 4.30
N GLU A 107 -7.70 9.06 4.23
CA GLU A 107 -7.27 10.32 3.60
C GLU A 107 -6.32 10.02 2.44
N GLU A 108 -6.55 10.62 1.29
CA GLU A 108 -5.64 10.56 0.15
C GLU A 108 -4.67 11.75 0.21
N ILE A 109 -3.37 11.47 0.11
CA ILE A 109 -2.32 12.47 0.12
C ILE A 109 -1.53 12.34 -1.18
N PRO A 110 -1.61 13.34 -2.09
CA PRO A 110 -0.85 13.32 -3.32
C PRO A 110 0.66 13.34 -3.05
N ILE A 111 1.41 12.57 -3.83
CA ILE A 111 2.87 12.58 -3.87
C ILE A 111 3.28 13.26 -5.17
N GLU A 112 3.67 14.51 -5.04
CA GLU A 112 4.07 15.34 -6.17
C GLU A 112 5.53 15.07 -6.59
N GLY A 113 5.88 15.37 -7.82
CA GLY A 113 7.26 15.30 -8.31
C GLY A 113 7.68 13.93 -8.84
N ALA A 114 6.85 12.91 -8.74
CA ALA A 114 6.99 11.66 -9.48
C ALA A 114 6.46 11.84 -10.92
N ASP A 115 6.97 11.05 -11.88
CA ASP A 115 6.57 11.14 -13.29
C ASP A 115 5.11 10.79 -13.53
N GLU A 116 4.61 9.84 -12.77
CA GLU A 116 3.21 9.43 -12.79
C GLU A 116 2.54 9.74 -11.46
N ARG A 117 1.22 9.89 -11.50
CA ARG A 117 0.44 10.18 -10.29
C ARG A 117 0.61 9.06 -9.27
N GLN A 118 1.15 9.42 -8.12
CA GLN A 118 1.22 8.59 -6.92
C GLN A 118 0.45 9.27 -5.79
N VAL A 119 -0.14 8.46 -4.93
CA VAL A 119 -0.78 8.92 -3.71
C VAL A 119 -0.39 8.01 -2.54
N ALA A 120 -0.43 8.56 -1.34
CA ALA A 120 -0.44 7.80 -0.10
C ALA A 120 -1.86 7.78 0.47
N TYR A 121 -2.24 6.70 1.15
CA TYR A 121 -3.49 6.65 1.91
C TYR A 121 -3.18 6.58 3.40
N PHE A 122 -3.67 7.57 4.15
CA PHE A 122 -3.57 7.55 5.61
C PHE A 122 -4.86 7.01 6.21
N ILE A 123 -4.78 5.86 6.86
CA ILE A 123 -5.88 5.19 7.56
C ILE A 123 -5.86 5.71 9.01
N ARG A 124 -6.61 6.77 9.25
CA ARG A 124 -6.58 7.55 10.49
C ARG A 124 -6.83 6.73 11.76
N PRO A 125 -7.86 5.83 11.84
CA PRO A 125 -8.12 5.05 13.06
C PRO A 125 -6.96 4.16 13.51
N HIS A 126 -6.06 3.81 12.56
CA HIS A 126 -4.93 2.92 12.82
C HIS A 126 -3.58 3.64 12.79
N SER A 127 -3.55 4.98 12.61
CA SER A 127 -2.32 5.73 12.40
C SER A 127 -1.41 5.08 11.33
N ALA A 128 -2.02 4.47 10.31
CA ALA A 128 -1.34 3.68 9.30
C ALA A 128 -1.26 4.42 7.96
N LEU A 129 -0.05 4.57 7.42
CA LEU A 129 0.21 5.17 6.12
C LEU A 129 0.52 4.08 5.11
N VAL A 130 -0.27 3.99 4.05
CA VAL A 130 -0.04 3.08 2.92
C VAL A 130 0.60 3.86 1.79
N VAL A 131 1.74 3.38 1.29
CA VAL A 131 2.50 4.01 0.20
C VAL A 131 2.88 2.98 -0.86
N CYS A 132 3.07 3.45 -2.11
CA CYS A 132 3.66 2.60 -3.15
C CYS A 132 5.19 2.72 -3.17
N GLU A 133 5.73 3.38 -4.18
CA GLU A 133 7.18 3.49 -4.44
C GLU A 133 7.85 4.64 -3.66
N ALA A 134 7.10 5.40 -2.83
CA ALA A 134 7.69 6.51 -2.07
C ALA A 134 8.71 6.02 -1.03
N PHE A 135 8.39 4.91 -0.38
CA PHE A 135 9.25 4.22 0.56
C PHE A 135 9.24 2.73 0.28
N ALA A 136 10.37 2.07 0.49
CA ALA A 136 10.50 0.62 0.43
C ALA A 136 11.39 0.12 1.57
N VAL A 137 11.20 -1.15 1.95
CA VAL A 137 12.08 -1.85 2.91
C VAL A 137 12.81 -2.92 2.12
N ASP A 138 14.14 -2.88 2.15
CA ASP A 138 14.98 -3.84 1.46
C ASP A 138 15.03 -5.21 2.15
N VAL A 139 15.73 -6.16 1.55
CA VAL A 139 15.87 -7.52 2.09
C VAL A 139 16.63 -7.57 3.42
N ASP A 140 17.42 -6.54 3.74
CA ASP A 140 18.14 -6.40 5.01
C ASP A 140 17.28 -5.72 6.09
N GLY A 141 16.06 -5.29 5.73
CA GLY A 141 15.10 -4.63 6.64
C GLY A 141 15.32 -3.12 6.78
N GLU A 142 16.13 -2.52 5.91
CA GLU A 142 16.38 -1.08 5.93
C GLU A 142 15.28 -0.32 5.16
N LEU A 143 14.65 0.63 5.84
CA LEU A 143 13.72 1.55 5.19
C LEU A 143 14.48 2.61 4.40
N HIS A 144 14.17 2.78 3.15
CA HIS A 144 14.74 3.80 2.29
C HIS A 144 13.66 4.49 1.44
N VAL A 145 13.99 5.66 0.93
CA VAL A 145 13.20 6.30 -0.12
C VAL A 145 13.52 5.58 -1.41
N ALA A 146 12.53 4.93 -2.00
CA ALA A 146 12.75 4.19 -3.24
C ALA A 146 13.24 5.13 -4.34
N PRO A 147 14.30 4.75 -5.07
CA PRO A 147 14.75 5.50 -6.23
C PRO A 147 13.71 5.37 -7.33
N SER A 148 12.92 6.41 -7.54
CA SER A 148 12.16 6.47 -8.78
C SER A 148 13.16 6.73 -9.92
N PRO A 149 13.24 5.87 -10.93
CA PRO A 149 14.15 6.09 -12.06
C PRO A 149 13.83 7.36 -12.85
N ALA A 150 12.68 7.92 -12.65
CA ALA A 150 12.15 9.05 -13.34
C ALA A 150 11.51 10.04 -12.36
N LEU A 151 12.31 10.83 -11.65
CA LEU A 151 11.81 11.99 -10.91
C LEU A 151 11.94 13.23 -11.78
N GLU A 152 10.83 13.65 -12.35
CA GLU A 152 10.81 14.92 -13.11
C GLU A 152 11.15 16.11 -12.20
N ARG A 153 10.67 16.06 -10.95
CA ARG A 153 10.78 17.18 -10.00
C ARG A 153 11.23 16.71 -8.61
N PRO A 154 12.54 16.38 -8.44
CA PRO A 154 13.07 15.80 -7.19
C PRO A 154 12.81 16.63 -5.94
N ALA A 155 12.83 17.97 -6.05
CA ALA A 155 12.57 18.86 -4.92
C ALA A 155 11.10 18.80 -4.46
N GLU A 156 10.15 18.73 -5.40
CA GLU A 156 8.73 18.61 -5.09
C GLU A 156 8.42 17.22 -4.48
N PHE A 157 9.06 16.19 -5.00
CA PHE A 157 8.94 14.85 -4.44
C PHE A 157 9.44 14.80 -2.99
N ALA A 158 10.63 15.34 -2.71
CA ALA A 158 11.16 15.42 -1.36
C ALA A 158 10.25 16.23 -0.42
N ALA A 159 9.70 17.35 -0.90
CA ALA A 159 8.76 18.16 -0.14
C ALA A 159 7.44 17.41 0.14
N SER A 160 6.94 16.63 -0.83
CA SER A 160 5.76 15.76 -0.62
C SER A 160 6.00 14.71 0.45
N LEU A 161 7.15 14.05 0.43
CA LEU A 161 7.49 13.06 1.46
C LEU A 161 7.68 13.71 2.84
N ALA A 162 8.25 14.91 2.91
CA ALA A 162 8.38 15.65 4.17
C ALA A 162 7.01 15.97 4.80
N ARG A 163 5.99 16.30 3.99
CA ARG A 163 4.62 16.51 4.48
C ARG A 163 4.00 15.28 5.11
N LEU A 164 4.37 14.06 4.68
CA LEU A 164 3.90 12.82 5.30
C LEU A 164 4.36 12.69 6.76
N LEU A 165 5.48 13.33 7.13
CA LEU A 165 5.98 13.36 8.51
C LEU A 165 5.15 14.26 9.46
N GLU A 166 4.27 15.11 8.90
CA GLU A 166 3.36 15.95 9.69
C GLU A 166 2.16 15.13 10.21
N LEU A 167 1.91 13.96 9.61
CA LEU A 167 0.85 13.04 10.03
C LEU A 167 1.29 12.24 11.27
N PRO A 168 0.36 11.83 12.11
CA PRO A 168 0.64 10.97 13.28
C PRO A 168 0.82 9.50 12.82
N VAL A 169 1.85 9.24 12.00
CA VAL A 169 2.12 7.90 11.46
C VAL A 169 2.80 7.05 12.52
N GLU A 170 2.15 5.96 12.90
CA GLU A 170 2.71 4.91 13.77
C GLU A 170 3.11 3.67 12.97
N ARG A 171 2.41 3.40 11.86
CA ARG A 171 2.64 2.25 10.97
C ARG A 171 2.82 2.72 9.54
N LEU A 172 3.86 2.20 8.88
CA LEU A 172 4.07 2.43 7.45
C LEU A 172 3.93 1.10 6.70
N LEU A 173 2.97 1.06 5.79
CA LEU A 173 2.64 -0.11 4.98
C LEU A 173 3.15 0.12 3.55
N VAL A 174 4.30 -0.46 3.27
CA VAL A 174 5.00 -0.34 1.98
C VAL A 174 4.55 -1.42 0.99
N SER A 175 4.63 -1.12 -0.29
CA SER A 175 4.42 -2.10 -1.35
C SER A 175 5.56 -3.13 -1.37
N HIS A 176 6.81 -2.69 -1.25
CA HIS A 176 7.99 -3.56 -1.27
C HIS A 176 8.60 -3.72 0.12
N GLY A 177 8.76 -4.98 0.55
CA GLY A 177 9.36 -5.35 1.83
C GLY A 177 8.40 -5.45 3.01
N ALA A 178 8.96 -5.58 4.21
CA ALA A 178 8.20 -5.72 5.45
C ALA A 178 7.53 -4.40 5.87
N PRO A 179 6.33 -4.42 6.47
CA PRO A 179 5.74 -3.21 7.02
C PRO A 179 6.57 -2.72 8.21
N VAL A 180 6.61 -1.39 8.40
CA VAL A 180 7.22 -0.78 9.59
C VAL A 180 6.10 -0.54 10.61
N LEU A 181 6.09 -1.30 11.69
CA LEU A 181 5.00 -1.32 12.67
C LEU A 181 5.31 -0.51 13.93
N ASP A 182 6.57 -0.15 14.14
CA ASP A 182 7.04 0.64 15.27
C ASP A 182 7.91 1.80 14.77
N ASP A 183 7.78 2.95 15.41
CA ASP A 183 8.59 4.16 15.13
C ASP A 183 8.59 4.60 13.65
N ALA A 184 7.50 4.30 12.92
CA ALA A 184 7.44 4.51 11.47
C ALA A 184 7.82 5.95 11.07
N ARG A 185 7.31 6.96 11.79
CA ARG A 185 7.61 8.37 11.49
C ARG A 185 9.10 8.70 11.66
N THR A 186 9.74 8.18 12.70
CA THR A 186 11.18 8.37 12.94
C THR A 186 11.99 7.71 11.82
N ARG A 187 11.67 6.46 11.49
CA ARG A 187 12.36 5.72 10.42
C ARG A 187 12.17 6.38 9.05
N MET A 188 10.99 6.92 8.76
CA MET A 188 10.74 7.71 7.55
C MET A 188 11.62 8.97 7.51
N ALA A 189 11.72 9.70 8.63
CA ALA A 189 12.57 10.90 8.72
C ALA A 189 14.06 10.57 8.48
N GLU A 190 14.54 9.49 9.05
CA GLU A 190 15.91 9.01 8.83
C GLU A 190 16.16 8.58 7.39
N ALA A 191 15.21 7.89 6.75
CA ALA A 191 15.30 7.51 5.34
C ALA A 191 15.36 8.73 4.42
N LEU A 192 14.56 9.77 4.72
CA LEU A 192 14.61 11.04 3.99
C LEU A 192 15.94 11.78 4.18
N ALA A 193 16.50 11.79 5.39
CA ALA A 193 17.78 12.44 5.68
C ALA A 193 18.96 11.75 4.94
N ARG A 194 18.90 10.42 4.78
CA ARG A 194 19.93 9.69 4.02
C ARG A 194 19.91 9.94 2.51
N ARG A 195 18.83 10.46 1.98
CA ARG A 195 18.69 10.77 0.55
C ARG A 195 19.39 12.09 0.18
N GLN A 196 19.61 13.00 1.11
CA GLN A 196 20.28 14.30 0.89
C GLN A 196 21.79 14.14 0.75
#